data_1f99aa44635ca095abb8c94ca05fbf74
#
_entry.id   1f99aa44635ca095abb8c94ca05fbf74
#
_cell.length_a   1.000
_cell.length_b   1.000
_cell.length_c   1.000
_cell.angle_alpha   90.00
_cell.angle_beta   90.00
_cell.angle_gamma   90.00
#
_symmetry.space_group_name_H-M   'P 1'
#
loop_
_entity.id
_entity.type
_entity.pdbx_description
1 polymer ?
#
loop_
_entity_poly.entity_id
_entity_poly.type
_entity_poly.pdbx_seq_one_letter_code
_entity_poly.pdbx_strand_id
1 'polypeptide(L)'
;MGRNLAAGALVAAATLALAACARPDAPMAGNLDPQPSAPRDIAATDPPAPVSGLQPCGDIGSAATPPDCYLQSHDSAGLTFEVRHHGHGQQSAVTVTTLDPEGVTLQTLTEPAVGTTEPRLRDVDNDGRDELIIPVMAATANIRYVIYHAAPDGKLQRSGELAGIGIDTSAAGYTVITARDSYELWNIQFWTFDAAVLHPLVTVEVHFLDDGTGHVGGSECTVVDTGGLARTGLSPDQATAQFCAEPTVLRVKR
;
A
#
# COMPACT_ATOMS: atom_id res chain seq x y z
N MET A 1 4.25 16.66 -65.54
CA MET A 1 4.55 15.28 -65.92
C MET A 1 4.42 14.47 -64.65
N GLY A 2 3.46 13.77 -64.40
CA GLY A 2 2.80 12.60 -64.98
C GLY A 2 2.71 11.59 -63.84
N ARG A 3 1.53 11.36 -63.44
CA ARG A 3 0.59 10.19 -63.58
C ARG A 3 0.78 9.13 -62.48
N ASN A 4 -0.19 8.94 -61.67
CA ASN A 4 -1.40 8.08 -61.70
C ASN A 4 -1.27 6.72 -60.98
N LEU A 5 -2.29 6.45 -60.18
CA LEU A 5 -3.20 5.27 -60.06
C LEU A 5 -2.68 4.14 -59.15
N ALA A 6 -3.46 3.41 -58.35
CA ALA A 6 -4.91 3.17 -58.16
C ALA A 6 -5.08 2.43 -56.83
N ALA A 7 -6.07 2.68 -56.07
CA ALA A 7 -7.32 1.98 -55.75
C ALA A 7 -7.25 0.44 -55.64
N GLY A 8 -7.69 -0.06 -54.51
CA GLY A 8 -7.95 -1.47 -54.23
C GLY A 8 -8.77 -1.64 -52.97
N ALA A 9 -10.11 -1.46 -53.05
CA ALA A 9 -11.07 -1.84 -52.04
C ALA A 9 -11.37 -3.33 -52.12
N LEU A 10 -11.34 -4.04 -51.01
CA LEU A 10 -11.88 -5.40 -50.88
C LEU A 10 -12.89 -5.43 -49.76
N VAL A 11 -14.15 -5.50 -50.16
CA VAL A 11 -15.32 -5.78 -49.32
C VAL A 11 -15.42 -7.28 -49.14
N ALA A 12 -15.44 -7.77 -47.92
CA ALA A 12 -15.81 -9.14 -47.61
C ALA A 12 -17.10 -9.13 -46.79
N ALA A 13 -18.16 -9.64 -47.40
CA ALA A 13 -19.47 -9.82 -46.79
C ALA A 13 -19.46 -11.05 -45.88
N ALA A 14 -19.97 -10.87 -44.67
CA ALA A 14 -20.25 -11.97 -43.75
C ALA A 14 -21.73 -12.33 -43.80
N THR A 15 -22.02 -13.54 -44.22
CA THR A 15 -23.35 -14.17 -44.26
C THR A 15 -23.75 -14.66 -42.86
N LEU A 16 -24.90 -14.18 -42.36
CA LEU A 16 -25.62 -14.77 -41.23
C LEU A 16 -26.26 -16.09 -41.67
N ALA A 17 -26.08 -17.13 -40.89
CA ALA A 17 -26.91 -18.33 -40.93
C ALA A 17 -27.69 -18.44 -39.59
N LEU A 18 -29.00 -18.20 -39.67
CA LEU A 18 -29.95 -18.61 -38.64
C LEU A 18 -30.27 -20.11 -38.85
N ALA A 19 -30.17 -20.90 -37.83
CA ALA A 19 -30.78 -22.23 -37.77
C ALA A 19 -31.68 -22.30 -36.54
N ALA A 20 -32.96 -22.55 -36.83
CA ALA A 20 -34.05 -22.63 -35.88
C ALA A 20 -34.22 -24.06 -35.32
N CYS A 21 -34.63 -24.08 -34.11
CA CYS A 21 -35.46 -25.07 -33.32
C CYS A 21 -35.74 -26.45 -33.91
N ALA A 22 -35.46 -27.47 -33.10
CA ALA A 22 -36.37 -28.59 -32.87
C ALA A 22 -36.08 -29.23 -31.50
N ARG A 23 -37.08 -29.23 -30.61
CA ARG A 23 -37.18 -30.17 -29.49
C ARG A 23 -37.76 -31.49 -29.98
N PRO A 24 -37.38 -32.60 -29.46
CA PRO A 24 -38.32 -33.61 -29.08
C PRO A 24 -38.18 -34.06 -27.61
N ASP A 25 -39.32 -34.56 -27.14
CA ASP A 25 -39.69 -34.98 -25.79
C ASP A 25 -38.80 -36.06 -25.18
N ALA A 26 -38.84 -36.08 -23.83
CA ALA A 26 -38.21 -37.03 -22.93
C ALA A 26 -38.74 -38.47 -23.07
N PRO A 27 -37.96 -39.45 -22.59
CA PRO A 27 -38.48 -40.19 -21.47
C PRO A 27 -37.49 -40.32 -20.29
N MET A 28 -38.09 -40.39 -19.13
CA MET A 28 -37.48 -40.69 -17.84
C MET A 28 -36.87 -42.09 -17.80
N ALA A 29 -35.64 -42.18 -17.30
CA ALA A 29 -35.15 -43.31 -16.53
C ALA A 29 -33.90 -42.91 -15.75
N GLY A 30 -33.95 -43.11 -14.45
CA GLY A 30 -32.91 -42.68 -13.54
C GLY A 30 -31.62 -43.47 -13.70
N ASN A 31 -30.54 -42.74 -13.49
CA ASN A 31 -29.29 -43.25 -12.94
C ASN A 31 -28.70 -42.14 -12.05
N LEU A 32 -28.64 -42.47 -10.77
CA LEU A 32 -27.92 -41.68 -9.78
C LEU A 32 -26.42 -41.87 -10.04
N ASP A 33 -25.83 -41.03 -10.90
CA ASP A 33 -24.39 -40.87 -10.94
C ASP A 33 -23.94 -40.16 -9.67
N PRO A 34 -22.88 -40.62 -9.01
CA PRO A 34 -22.34 -39.94 -7.83
C PRO A 34 -21.84 -38.54 -8.24
N GLN A 35 -22.52 -37.54 -7.72
CA GLN A 35 -22.15 -36.15 -7.86
C GLN A 35 -20.69 -35.98 -7.36
N PRO A 36 -19.76 -35.43 -8.12
CA PRO A 36 -18.44 -35.14 -7.62
C PRO A 36 -18.57 -34.16 -6.43
N SER A 37 -18.09 -34.61 -5.29
CA SER A 37 -18.05 -33.79 -4.09
C SER A 37 -17.34 -32.51 -4.40
N ALA A 38 -17.99 -31.37 -4.18
CA ALA A 38 -17.35 -30.05 -4.27
C ALA A 38 -16.06 -30.06 -3.44
N PRO A 39 -14.99 -29.37 -3.89
CA PRO A 39 -13.82 -29.21 -3.07
C PRO A 39 -14.26 -28.65 -1.70
N ARG A 40 -13.92 -29.33 -0.63
CA ARG A 40 -14.09 -28.77 0.71
C ARG A 40 -13.21 -27.52 0.73
N ASP A 41 -13.83 -26.36 0.92
CA ASP A 41 -13.12 -25.17 1.33
C ASP A 41 -12.28 -25.59 2.54
N ILE A 42 -10.97 -25.58 2.35
CA ILE A 42 -10.03 -25.68 3.46
C ILE A 42 -10.29 -24.39 4.21
N ALA A 43 -11.03 -24.45 5.30
CA ALA A 43 -11.20 -23.32 6.20
C ALA A 43 -9.79 -22.78 6.48
N ALA A 44 -9.56 -21.51 6.13
CA ALA A 44 -8.35 -20.83 6.53
C ALA A 44 -8.24 -21.02 8.04
N THR A 45 -7.22 -21.73 8.47
CA THR A 45 -6.95 -21.93 9.89
C THR A 45 -6.62 -20.55 10.42
N ASP A 46 -7.43 -20.02 11.32
CA ASP A 46 -7.10 -18.78 12.00
C ASP A 46 -5.68 -18.89 12.55
N PRO A 47 -4.83 -17.85 12.39
CA PRO A 47 -3.50 -17.87 12.95
C PRO A 47 -3.58 -18.18 14.45
N PRO A 48 -2.63 -18.95 15.00
CA PRO A 48 -2.64 -19.29 16.42
C PRO A 48 -2.71 -18.02 17.25
N ALA A 49 -3.58 -18.01 18.27
CA ALA A 49 -3.68 -16.87 19.18
C ALA A 49 -2.34 -16.60 19.84
N PRO A 50 -1.92 -15.33 19.97
CA PRO A 50 -0.64 -14.97 20.56
C PRO A 50 -0.56 -15.47 22.00
N VAL A 51 0.64 -15.90 22.39
CA VAL A 51 0.93 -16.49 23.71
C VAL A 51 0.63 -15.52 24.86
N SER A 52 0.59 -14.21 24.59
CA SER A 52 0.41 -13.13 25.58
C SER A 52 -1.03 -12.81 25.97
N GLY A 53 -2.03 -13.36 25.29
CA GLY A 53 -3.43 -13.03 25.53
C GLY A 53 -3.83 -11.59 25.15
N LEU A 54 -3.02 -10.90 24.33
CA LEU A 54 -3.34 -9.60 23.77
C LEU A 54 -4.40 -9.73 22.67
N GLN A 55 -5.15 -8.65 22.44
CA GLN A 55 -6.05 -8.54 21.30
C GLN A 55 -5.28 -8.10 20.04
N PRO A 56 -5.77 -8.40 18.84
CA PRO A 56 -5.22 -7.82 17.62
C PRO A 56 -5.23 -6.30 17.66
N CYS A 57 -4.20 -5.65 17.14
CA CYS A 57 -4.21 -4.21 16.91
C CYS A 57 -5.24 -3.88 15.83
N GLY A 58 -5.91 -2.75 15.96
CA GLY A 58 -6.95 -2.35 15.05
C GLY A 58 -7.39 -0.92 15.31
N ASP A 59 -8.60 -0.58 14.85
CA ASP A 59 -9.18 0.73 15.11
C ASP A 59 -9.50 0.86 16.61
N ILE A 60 -8.77 1.76 17.27
CA ILE A 60 -8.98 2.09 18.69
C ILE A 60 -10.24 2.95 18.93
N GLY A 61 -10.90 3.37 17.84
CA GLY A 61 -12.07 4.24 17.92
C GLY A 61 -11.76 5.57 18.59
N SER A 62 -12.48 5.86 19.68
CA SER A 62 -12.31 7.11 20.46
C SER A 62 -11.42 6.96 21.70
N ALA A 63 -10.66 5.88 21.83
CA ALA A 63 -9.79 5.68 22.97
C ALA A 63 -8.70 6.76 23.05
N ALA A 64 -8.52 7.36 24.22
CA ALA A 64 -7.50 8.39 24.42
C ALA A 64 -6.07 7.83 24.45
N THR A 65 -5.94 6.54 24.73
CA THR A 65 -4.68 5.80 24.74
C THR A 65 -4.92 4.47 24.04
N PRO A 66 -4.11 4.10 23.04
CA PRO A 66 -4.22 2.79 22.39
C PRO A 66 -4.05 1.66 23.42
N PRO A 67 -4.86 0.60 23.37
CA PRO A 67 -4.65 -0.56 24.21
C PRO A 67 -3.38 -1.31 23.79
N ASP A 68 -2.82 -2.11 24.69
CA ASP A 68 -1.82 -3.10 24.32
C ASP A 68 -2.45 -4.12 23.36
N CYS A 69 -1.72 -4.47 22.30
CA CYS A 69 -2.24 -5.29 21.22
C CYS A 69 -1.13 -6.11 20.54
N TYR A 70 -1.47 -6.92 19.55
CA TYR A 70 -0.48 -7.59 18.72
C TYR A 70 -0.76 -7.40 17.24
N LEU A 71 0.31 -7.49 16.43
CA LEU A 71 0.28 -7.57 14.98
C LEU A 71 0.84 -8.92 14.55
N GLN A 72 0.33 -9.45 13.44
CA GLN A 72 0.84 -10.67 12.82
C GLN A 72 1.33 -10.34 11.42
N SER A 73 2.56 -10.74 11.05
CA SER A 73 3.04 -10.54 9.68
C SER A 73 2.19 -11.30 8.67
N HIS A 74 1.99 -10.71 7.50
CA HIS A 74 1.27 -11.31 6.38
C HIS A 74 2.20 -12.13 5.49
N ASP A 75 3.51 -11.96 5.65
CA ASP A 75 4.54 -12.65 4.91
C ASP A 75 4.80 -14.08 5.44
N SER A 76 5.67 -14.82 4.76
CA SER A 76 6.02 -16.19 5.12
C SER A 76 6.88 -16.32 6.39
N ALA A 77 7.36 -15.21 6.97
CA ALA A 77 8.16 -15.24 8.19
C ALA A 77 7.31 -15.56 9.42
N GLY A 78 5.98 -15.28 9.37
CA GLY A 78 5.03 -15.63 10.42
C GLY A 78 5.34 -14.95 11.77
N LEU A 79 5.94 -13.77 11.74
CA LEU A 79 6.35 -13.05 12.95
C LEU A 79 5.14 -12.47 13.67
N THR A 80 5.21 -12.46 15.00
CA THR A 80 4.24 -11.76 15.86
C THR A 80 4.93 -10.57 16.52
N PHE A 81 4.22 -9.44 16.59
CA PHE A 81 4.70 -8.21 17.20
C PHE A 81 3.79 -7.82 18.35
N GLU A 82 4.26 -7.97 19.59
CA GLU A 82 3.53 -7.46 20.75
C GLU A 82 3.80 -5.98 20.93
N VAL A 83 2.73 -5.19 20.96
CA VAL A 83 2.76 -3.74 21.09
C VAL A 83 2.31 -3.36 22.49
N ARG A 84 3.15 -2.66 23.24
CA ARG A 84 2.89 -2.16 24.58
C ARG A 84 3.02 -0.65 24.63
N HIS A 85 2.04 0.02 25.20
CA HIS A 85 2.02 1.47 25.33
C HIS A 85 2.41 1.90 26.75
N HIS A 86 3.26 2.90 26.85
CA HIS A 86 3.80 3.39 28.11
C HIS A 86 3.71 4.92 28.20
N GLY A 87 3.61 5.43 29.43
CA GLY A 87 3.65 6.86 29.70
C GLY A 87 2.39 7.61 29.27
N HIS A 88 2.46 8.93 29.32
CA HIS A 88 1.34 9.81 28.95
C HIS A 88 1.85 11.12 28.31
N GLY A 89 1.07 11.66 27.39
CA GLY A 89 1.37 12.94 26.73
C GLY A 89 2.73 12.93 26.03
N GLN A 90 3.58 13.89 26.31
CA GLN A 90 4.91 14.01 25.69
C GLN A 90 5.91 12.93 26.13
N GLN A 91 5.59 12.16 27.16
CA GLN A 91 6.40 11.04 27.66
C GLN A 91 5.85 9.68 27.21
N SER A 92 4.91 9.68 26.28
CA SER A 92 4.37 8.45 25.70
C SER A 92 5.44 7.74 24.89
N ALA A 93 5.46 6.42 25.00
CA ALA A 93 6.34 5.54 24.23
C ALA A 93 5.59 4.26 23.86
N VAL A 94 6.03 3.64 22.79
CA VAL A 94 5.59 2.31 22.38
C VAL A 94 6.78 1.37 22.41
N THR A 95 6.59 0.19 22.98
CA THR A 95 7.54 -0.92 22.92
C THR A 95 6.95 -2.02 22.05
N VAL A 96 7.72 -2.46 21.07
CA VAL A 96 7.34 -3.56 20.17
C VAL A 96 8.32 -4.71 20.40
N THR A 97 7.80 -5.86 20.79
CA THR A 97 8.56 -7.11 20.93
C THR A 97 8.24 -8.02 19.77
N THR A 98 9.25 -8.37 18.98
CA THR A 98 9.14 -9.32 17.87
C THR A 98 9.34 -10.73 18.37
N LEU A 99 8.41 -11.60 18.05
CA LEU A 99 8.44 -13.03 18.35
C LEU A 99 8.50 -13.84 17.06
N ASP A 100 9.25 -14.94 17.08
CA ASP A 100 9.20 -15.92 15.99
C ASP A 100 7.90 -16.76 16.04
N PRO A 101 7.66 -17.65 15.06
CA PRO A 101 6.48 -18.51 15.05
C PRO A 101 6.36 -19.44 16.27
N GLU A 102 7.47 -19.75 16.93
CA GLU A 102 7.53 -20.55 18.15
C GLU A 102 7.28 -19.74 19.43
N GLY A 103 7.14 -18.40 19.30
CA GLY A 103 6.91 -17.48 20.41
C GLY A 103 8.21 -17.06 21.14
N VAL A 104 9.38 -17.30 20.55
CA VAL A 104 10.66 -16.86 21.11
C VAL A 104 10.91 -15.41 20.73
N THR A 105 11.32 -14.60 21.72
CA THR A 105 11.66 -13.19 21.49
C THR A 105 12.90 -13.06 20.62
N LEU A 106 12.77 -12.42 19.48
CA LEU A 106 13.88 -12.08 18.57
C LEU A 106 14.48 -10.71 18.89
N GLN A 107 13.60 -9.72 19.18
CA GLN A 107 14.00 -8.34 19.35
C GLN A 107 12.97 -7.57 20.17
N THR A 108 13.42 -6.52 20.87
CA THR A 108 12.53 -5.52 21.48
C THR A 108 12.99 -4.13 21.09
N LEU A 109 12.06 -3.31 20.60
CA LEU A 109 12.28 -1.95 20.15
C LEU A 109 11.44 -1.01 21.01
N THR A 110 11.92 0.21 21.24
CA THR A 110 11.14 1.25 21.92
C THR A 110 11.30 2.57 21.18
N GLU A 111 10.16 3.19 20.84
CA GLU A 111 10.12 4.53 20.23
C GLU A 111 9.28 5.48 21.09
N PRO A 112 9.68 6.76 21.18
CA PRO A 112 8.77 7.78 21.66
C PRO A 112 7.56 7.84 20.73
N ALA A 113 6.36 7.74 21.28
CA ALA A 113 5.14 7.73 20.47
C ALA A 113 4.11 8.67 21.09
N VAL A 114 4.05 9.88 20.57
CA VAL A 114 3.08 10.91 20.98
C VAL A 114 1.91 10.90 20.02
N GLY A 115 0.89 10.10 20.33
CA GLY A 115 -0.30 10.01 19.49
C GLY A 115 -1.24 8.91 19.92
N THR A 116 -2.32 8.78 19.20
CA THR A 116 -3.38 7.78 19.41
C THR A 116 -3.46 6.74 18.30
N THR A 117 -2.47 6.72 17.38
CA THR A 117 -2.46 5.81 16.26
C THR A 117 -1.58 4.61 16.58
N GLU A 118 -2.08 3.42 16.30
CA GLU A 118 -1.35 2.17 16.53
C GLU A 118 -0.28 1.91 15.47
N PRO A 119 0.80 1.18 15.82
CA PRO A 119 1.70 0.59 14.84
C PRO A 119 0.96 -0.32 13.87
N ARG A 120 1.52 -0.49 12.67
CA ARG A 120 0.95 -1.36 11.64
C ARG A 120 2.05 -2.03 10.83
N LEU A 121 1.70 -3.13 10.18
CA LEU A 121 2.54 -3.85 9.25
C LEU A 121 2.08 -3.58 7.83
N ARG A 122 3.03 -3.45 6.92
CA ARG A 122 2.77 -3.35 5.49
C ARG A 122 4.05 -3.54 4.69
N ASP A 123 3.98 -4.29 3.62
CA ASP A 123 5.01 -4.35 2.58
C ASP A 123 4.99 -3.01 1.80
N VAL A 124 5.94 -2.13 2.09
CA VAL A 124 5.97 -0.77 1.53
C VAL A 124 6.97 -0.61 0.38
N ASP A 125 7.80 -1.61 0.10
CA ASP A 125 8.76 -1.62 -1.00
C ASP A 125 8.54 -2.79 -1.98
N ASN A 126 7.52 -3.61 -1.70
CA ASN A 126 7.12 -4.76 -2.51
C ASN A 126 8.20 -5.83 -2.60
N ASP A 127 8.95 -6.04 -1.51
CA ASP A 127 9.95 -7.10 -1.39
C ASP A 127 9.34 -8.43 -0.90
N GLY A 128 8.06 -8.43 -0.52
CA GLY A 128 7.30 -9.57 -0.02
C GLY A 128 7.40 -9.75 1.48
N ARG A 129 7.91 -8.76 2.22
CA ARG A 129 7.99 -8.72 3.68
C ARG A 129 7.26 -7.50 4.22
N ASP A 130 6.72 -7.64 5.41
CA ASP A 130 6.04 -6.53 6.07
C ASP A 130 7.03 -5.64 6.83
N GLU A 131 7.07 -4.34 6.53
CA GLU A 131 7.69 -3.33 7.35
C GLU A 131 6.82 -2.98 8.55
N LEU A 132 7.48 -2.72 9.70
CA LEU A 132 6.82 -2.17 10.86
C LEU A 132 6.83 -0.64 10.79
N ILE A 133 5.64 -0.06 10.81
CA ILE A 133 5.39 1.38 10.72
C ILE A 133 4.90 1.86 12.08
N ILE A 134 5.68 2.68 12.79
CA ILE A 134 5.35 3.21 14.10
C ILE A 134 5.03 4.69 14.00
N PRO A 135 3.79 5.14 14.27
CA PRO A 135 3.46 6.56 14.39
C PRO A 135 4.10 7.12 15.68
N VAL A 136 4.99 8.10 15.55
CA VAL A 136 5.72 8.66 16.70
C VAL A 136 5.28 10.06 17.07
N MET A 137 4.61 10.77 16.17
CA MET A 137 4.06 12.09 16.44
C MET A 137 2.88 12.36 15.53
N ALA A 138 1.75 12.75 16.11
CA ALA A 138 0.62 13.28 15.37
C ALA A 138 0.75 14.82 15.31
N ALA A 139 0.69 15.38 14.11
CA ALA A 139 0.54 16.80 13.86
C ALA A 139 -0.82 17.07 13.20
N THR A 140 -1.21 18.33 13.08
CA THR A 140 -2.55 18.72 12.61
C THR A 140 -2.90 18.14 11.24
N ALA A 141 -1.92 17.99 10.34
CA ALA A 141 -2.15 17.49 8.98
C ALA A 141 -1.32 16.23 8.67
N ASN A 142 -0.10 16.13 9.19
CA ASN A 142 0.81 15.04 8.88
C ASN A 142 1.20 14.29 10.16
N ILE A 143 1.32 12.98 10.06
CA ILE A 143 1.83 12.11 11.12
C ILE A 143 3.29 11.82 10.79
N ARG A 144 4.17 11.82 11.81
CA ARG A 144 5.53 11.33 11.66
C ARG A 144 5.55 9.84 11.99
N TYR A 145 6.13 9.06 11.09
CA TYR A 145 6.28 7.63 11.20
C TYR A 145 7.76 7.24 11.25
N VAL A 146 8.10 6.31 12.11
CA VAL A 146 9.36 5.56 12.04
C VAL A 146 9.10 4.28 11.28
N ILE A 147 9.98 3.98 10.33
CA ILE A 147 9.90 2.78 9.49
C ILE A 147 11.01 1.82 9.90
N TYR A 148 10.65 0.58 10.12
CA TYR A 148 11.56 -0.52 10.36
C TYR A 148 11.43 -1.55 9.24
N HIS A 149 12.51 -1.79 8.54
CA HIS A 149 12.59 -2.80 7.47
C HIS A 149 12.89 -4.18 8.05
N ALA A 150 12.21 -5.21 7.54
CA ALA A 150 12.36 -6.57 7.97
C ALA A 150 13.59 -7.24 7.34
N ALA A 151 14.60 -7.58 8.13
CA ALA A 151 15.74 -8.33 7.67
C ALA A 151 15.42 -9.83 7.50
N PRO A 152 16.18 -10.57 6.66
CA PRO A 152 15.96 -12.01 6.45
C PRO A 152 16.03 -12.88 7.71
N ASP A 153 16.70 -12.43 8.76
CA ASP A 153 16.80 -13.12 10.05
C ASP A 153 15.62 -12.82 11.00
N GLY A 154 14.57 -12.16 10.53
CA GLY A 154 13.40 -11.78 11.31
C GLY A 154 13.60 -10.57 12.21
N LYS A 155 14.77 -9.94 12.17
CA LYS A 155 15.01 -8.70 12.91
C LYS A 155 14.60 -7.48 12.11
N LEU A 156 14.21 -6.45 12.83
CA LEU A 156 13.82 -5.18 12.27
C LEU A 156 14.98 -4.18 12.37
N GLN A 157 15.29 -3.53 11.27
CA GLN A 157 16.28 -2.46 11.21
C GLN A 157 15.56 -1.11 11.00
N ARG A 158 15.89 -0.12 11.84
CA ARG A 158 15.34 1.24 11.69
C ARG A 158 15.85 1.87 10.40
N SER A 159 14.93 2.11 9.46
CA SER A 159 15.24 2.56 8.10
C SER A 159 15.21 4.08 7.95
N GLY A 160 14.42 4.75 8.76
CA GLY A 160 14.26 6.20 8.70
C GLY A 160 12.92 6.69 9.23
N GLU A 161 12.64 7.95 8.95
CA GLU A 161 11.39 8.61 9.31
C GLU A 161 10.73 9.21 8.09
N LEU A 162 9.41 9.09 8.02
CA LEU A 162 8.56 9.72 7.01
C LEU A 162 7.50 10.58 7.68
N ALA A 163 7.06 11.65 7.02
CA ALA A 163 6.00 12.49 7.55
C ALA A 163 4.92 12.73 6.50
N GLY A 164 3.67 12.41 6.83
CA GLY A 164 2.54 12.58 5.92
C GLY A 164 1.24 12.06 6.50
N ILE A 165 0.20 12.05 5.68
CA ILE A 165 -1.14 11.57 6.06
C ILE A 165 -1.35 10.08 5.79
N GLY A 166 -0.47 9.47 4.99
CA GLY A 166 -0.56 8.04 4.65
C GLY A 166 0.67 7.55 3.92
N ILE A 167 1.00 6.28 4.14
CA ILE A 167 2.08 5.55 3.47
C ILE A 167 1.45 4.55 2.51
N ASP A 168 1.98 4.47 1.31
CA ASP A 168 1.54 3.59 0.23
C ASP A 168 2.75 2.95 -0.48
N THR A 169 2.48 2.04 -1.41
CA THR A 169 3.48 1.45 -2.31
C THR A 169 3.11 1.81 -3.74
N SER A 170 4.07 2.28 -4.54
CA SER A 170 3.85 2.56 -5.95
C SER A 170 3.81 1.28 -6.79
N ALA A 171 3.34 1.38 -8.02
CA ALA A 171 3.35 0.26 -8.96
C ALA A 171 4.77 -0.26 -9.27
N ALA A 172 5.79 0.58 -9.08
CA ALA A 172 7.20 0.23 -9.28
C ALA A 172 7.90 -0.27 -7.99
N GLY A 173 7.15 -0.45 -6.88
CA GLY A 173 7.71 -0.92 -5.61
C GLY A 173 8.40 0.18 -4.79
N TYR A 174 8.14 1.46 -5.06
CA TYR A 174 8.65 2.54 -4.22
C TYR A 174 7.74 2.79 -3.02
N THR A 175 8.32 3.06 -1.87
CA THR A 175 7.58 3.57 -0.72
C THR A 175 7.08 4.98 -1.01
N VAL A 176 5.80 5.23 -0.81
CA VAL A 176 5.16 6.51 -1.10
C VAL A 176 4.59 7.10 0.18
N ILE A 177 4.95 8.34 0.49
CA ILE A 177 4.32 9.12 1.56
C ILE A 177 3.60 10.32 0.98
N THR A 178 2.30 10.44 1.28
CA THR A 178 1.50 11.61 0.90
C THR A 178 1.47 12.59 2.06
N ALA A 179 1.94 13.79 1.83
CA ALA A 179 1.93 14.88 2.81
C ALA A 179 1.12 16.06 2.30
N ARG A 180 0.54 16.81 3.22
CA ARG A 180 -0.22 18.03 2.91
C ARG A 180 0.47 19.22 3.56
N ASP A 181 0.98 20.14 2.76
CA ASP A 181 1.61 21.36 3.23
C ASP A 181 0.58 22.48 3.44
N SER A 182 -0.39 22.58 2.53
CA SER A 182 -1.48 23.55 2.62
C SER A 182 -2.78 22.98 2.03
N TYR A 183 -3.81 23.79 1.97
CA TYR A 183 -5.03 23.43 1.23
C TYR A 183 -4.76 23.23 -0.25
N GLU A 184 -3.86 24.01 -0.82
CA GLU A 184 -3.57 24.06 -2.26
C GLU A 184 -2.39 23.19 -2.67
N LEU A 185 -1.47 22.85 -1.73
CA LEU A 185 -0.22 22.17 -2.04
C LEU A 185 -0.11 20.83 -1.30
N TRP A 186 0.06 19.80 -2.09
CA TRP A 186 0.31 18.45 -1.63
C TRP A 186 1.64 17.92 -2.14
N ASN A 187 2.39 17.27 -1.27
CA ASN A 187 3.66 16.63 -1.59
C ASN A 187 3.50 15.11 -1.51
N ILE A 188 3.75 14.43 -2.60
CA ILE A 188 3.80 12.99 -2.67
C ILE A 188 5.26 12.59 -2.89
N GLN A 189 5.89 12.02 -1.87
CA GLN A 189 7.31 11.68 -1.89
C GLN A 189 7.48 10.20 -2.17
N PHE A 190 8.39 9.89 -3.08
CA PHE A 190 8.79 8.54 -3.45
C PHE A 190 10.15 8.23 -2.85
N TRP A 191 10.26 7.08 -2.21
CA TRP A 191 11.44 6.62 -1.50
C TRP A 191 11.78 5.19 -1.91
N THR A 192 13.05 4.83 -1.81
CA THR A 192 13.53 3.47 -2.03
C THR A 192 14.38 3.01 -0.85
N PHE A 193 14.43 1.70 -0.62
CA PHE A 193 15.38 1.12 0.32
C PHE A 193 16.70 0.82 -0.38
N ASP A 194 17.79 1.06 0.33
CA ASP A 194 19.13 0.63 -0.03
C ASP A 194 19.79 0.10 1.26
N ALA A 195 20.07 -1.21 1.31
CA ALA A 195 20.54 -1.88 2.50
C ALA A 195 19.71 -1.55 3.77
N ALA A 196 18.39 -1.60 3.65
CA ALA A 196 17.42 -1.27 4.71
C ALA A 196 17.37 0.21 5.14
N VAL A 197 18.02 1.13 4.45
CA VAL A 197 17.93 2.57 4.70
C VAL A 197 17.03 3.22 3.65
N LEU A 198 16.11 4.07 4.10
CA LEU A 198 15.25 4.87 3.21
C LEU A 198 16.03 6.01 2.57
N HIS A 199 15.96 6.08 1.26
CA HIS A 199 16.53 7.16 0.46
C HIS A 199 15.44 7.85 -0.36
N PRO A 200 15.39 9.19 -0.36
CA PRO A 200 14.46 9.92 -1.21
C PRO A 200 14.82 9.71 -2.68
N LEU A 201 13.81 9.59 -3.52
CA LEU A 201 13.95 9.59 -4.98
C LEU A 201 13.52 10.94 -5.54
N VAL A 202 12.23 11.22 -5.46
CA VAL A 202 11.63 12.46 -5.97
C VAL A 202 10.47 12.87 -5.07
N THR A 203 10.10 14.14 -5.13
CA THR A 203 8.84 14.65 -4.62
C THR A 203 7.98 15.07 -5.81
N VAL A 204 6.74 14.65 -5.82
CA VAL A 204 5.70 15.16 -6.72
C VAL A 204 4.91 16.20 -5.97
N GLU A 205 4.89 17.42 -6.49
CA GLU A 205 4.03 18.50 -6.01
C GLU A 205 2.75 18.53 -6.83
N VAL A 206 1.60 18.46 -6.15
CA VAL A 206 0.29 18.67 -6.73
C VAL A 206 -0.25 19.99 -6.20
N HIS A 207 -0.37 20.97 -7.08
CA HIS A 207 -0.88 22.29 -6.79
C HIS A 207 -2.30 22.42 -7.32
N PHE A 208 -3.27 22.72 -6.45
CA PHE A 208 -4.64 23.00 -6.86
C PHE A 208 -4.78 24.42 -7.35
N LEU A 209 -5.43 24.57 -8.48
CA LEU A 209 -5.65 25.86 -9.13
C LEU A 209 -7.05 26.39 -8.76
N ASP A 210 -7.11 27.65 -8.31
CA ASP A 210 -8.36 28.36 -8.09
C ASP A 210 -8.98 28.73 -9.45
N ASP A 211 -10.30 28.54 -9.62
CA ASP A 211 -11.06 28.92 -10.81
C ASP A 211 -11.45 30.42 -10.84
N GLY A 212 -10.97 31.19 -9.86
CA GLY A 212 -11.31 32.60 -9.67
C GLY A 212 -12.59 32.83 -8.87
N THR A 213 -13.25 31.77 -8.41
CA THR A 213 -14.45 31.83 -7.58
C THR A 213 -14.24 31.25 -6.16
N GLY A 214 -13.00 30.87 -5.85
CA GLY A 214 -12.64 30.21 -4.60
C GLY A 214 -12.87 28.70 -4.60
N HIS A 215 -13.11 28.10 -5.77
CA HIS A 215 -13.22 26.65 -5.94
C HIS A 215 -12.02 26.11 -6.72
N VAL A 216 -11.73 24.82 -6.51
CA VAL A 216 -10.68 24.13 -7.26
C VAL A 216 -11.16 23.89 -8.69
N GLY A 217 -10.53 24.59 -9.66
CA GLY A 217 -10.80 24.47 -11.10
C GLY A 217 -9.93 23.43 -11.80
N GLY A 218 -8.90 22.91 -11.11
CA GLY A 218 -7.97 21.94 -11.66
C GLY A 218 -6.76 21.71 -10.77
N SER A 219 -5.78 20.98 -11.27
CA SER A 219 -4.50 20.77 -10.58
C SER A 219 -3.35 20.66 -11.55
N GLU A 220 -2.20 21.17 -11.16
CA GLU A 220 -0.92 20.96 -11.81
C GLU A 220 -0.08 19.95 -11.03
N CYS A 221 0.76 19.21 -11.74
CA CYS A 221 1.65 18.22 -11.15
C CYS A 221 3.05 18.45 -11.68
N THR A 222 4.00 18.58 -10.75
CA THR A 222 5.40 18.81 -11.06
C THR A 222 6.27 17.87 -10.25
N VAL A 223 7.34 17.33 -10.84
CA VAL A 223 8.33 16.53 -10.10
C VAL A 223 9.49 17.45 -9.67
N VAL A 224 9.80 17.37 -8.39
CA VAL A 224 10.96 18.02 -7.77
C VAL A 224 12.00 16.95 -7.43
N ASP A 225 13.23 17.13 -7.88
CA ASP A 225 14.34 16.26 -7.52
C ASP A 225 14.78 16.55 -6.08
N THR A 226 14.67 15.52 -5.22
CA THR A 226 15.15 15.56 -3.83
C THR A 226 16.55 14.99 -3.66
N GLY A 227 17.32 14.94 -4.75
CA GLY A 227 18.69 14.40 -4.78
C GLY A 227 18.74 12.91 -5.14
N GLY A 228 17.61 12.31 -5.49
CA GLY A 228 17.50 10.89 -5.82
C GLY A 228 17.09 10.57 -7.26
N LEU A 229 16.78 11.57 -8.08
CA LEU A 229 16.30 11.35 -9.46
C LEU A 229 17.26 10.49 -10.29
N ALA A 230 18.57 10.69 -10.12
CA ALA A 230 19.58 9.91 -10.83
C ALA A 230 19.48 8.39 -10.56
N ARG A 231 18.95 7.98 -9.40
CA ARG A 231 18.74 6.56 -9.05
C ARG A 231 17.63 5.92 -9.89
N THR A 232 16.70 6.71 -10.41
CA THR A 232 15.61 6.23 -11.27
C THR A 232 16.05 5.96 -12.70
N GLY A 233 17.17 6.51 -13.15
CA GLY A 233 17.63 6.48 -14.53
C GLY A 233 16.79 7.32 -15.50
N LEU A 234 15.85 8.12 -15.00
CA LEU A 234 14.94 8.94 -15.79
C LEU A 234 15.49 10.37 -15.98
N SER A 235 15.17 10.98 -17.14
CA SER A 235 15.28 12.41 -17.28
C SER A 235 14.17 13.14 -16.48
N PRO A 236 14.31 14.43 -16.17
CA PRO A 236 13.26 15.20 -15.46
C PRO A 236 11.88 15.11 -16.13
N ASP A 237 11.82 15.21 -17.47
CA ASP A 237 10.56 15.12 -18.22
C ASP A 237 9.93 13.71 -18.14
N GLN A 238 10.77 12.67 -18.23
CA GLN A 238 10.30 11.28 -18.06
C GLN A 238 9.82 11.03 -16.65
N ALA A 239 10.52 11.55 -15.64
CA ALA A 239 10.10 11.44 -14.25
C ALA A 239 8.75 12.13 -14.02
N THR A 240 8.57 13.36 -14.55
CA THR A 240 7.29 14.05 -14.49
C THR A 240 6.17 13.23 -15.12
N ALA A 241 6.40 12.71 -16.34
CA ALA A 241 5.40 11.89 -17.01
C ALA A 241 5.06 10.61 -16.22
N GLN A 242 6.05 9.93 -15.66
CA GLN A 242 5.86 8.69 -14.92
C GLN A 242 5.22 8.92 -13.55
N PHE A 243 5.83 9.76 -12.71
CA PHE A 243 5.40 9.93 -11.32
C PHE A 243 4.08 10.69 -11.20
N CYS A 244 3.79 11.65 -12.08
CA CYS A 244 2.48 12.32 -12.12
C CYS A 244 1.33 11.41 -12.60
N ALA A 245 1.64 10.27 -13.21
CA ALA A 245 0.67 9.26 -13.61
C ALA A 245 0.45 8.15 -12.57
N GLU A 246 1.23 8.14 -11.47
CA GLU A 246 1.08 7.14 -10.41
C GLU A 246 -0.32 7.20 -9.76
N PRO A 247 -0.93 6.05 -9.47
CA PRO A 247 -2.28 6.00 -8.88
C PRO A 247 -2.40 6.80 -7.56
N THR A 248 -1.34 6.83 -6.76
CA THR A 248 -1.28 7.60 -5.51
C THR A 248 -1.38 9.10 -5.76
N VAL A 249 -0.74 9.59 -6.83
CA VAL A 249 -0.80 11.00 -7.24
C VAL A 249 -2.15 11.33 -7.87
N LEU A 250 -2.66 10.44 -8.73
CA LEU A 250 -3.96 10.64 -9.39
C LEU A 250 -5.13 10.70 -8.40
N ARG A 251 -5.03 10.02 -7.25
CA ARG A 251 -6.04 10.13 -6.17
C ARG A 251 -6.09 11.52 -5.52
N VAL A 252 -4.98 12.24 -5.54
CA VAL A 252 -4.91 13.61 -4.99
C VAL A 252 -5.34 14.65 -6.04
N LYS A 253 -4.99 14.43 -7.31
CA LYS A 253 -5.42 15.29 -8.43
C LYS A 253 -6.94 15.24 -8.58
N ARG A 254 -7.55 16.40 -8.70
CA ARG A 254 -9.00 16.58 -8.91
C ARG A 254 -9.26 17.23 -10.26
#